data_d45485f0478dcb10a34c42dbb31581ef
#
_entry.id   d45485f0478dcb10a34c42dbb31581ef
#
_cell.length_a   1.000
_cell.length_b   1.000
_cell.length_c   1.000
_cell.angle_alpha   90.00
_cell.angle_beta   90.00
_cell.angle_gamma   90.00
#
_symmetry.space_group_name_H-M   'P 1'
#
loop_
_entity.id
_entity.type
_entity.pdbx_description
1 polymer ?
#
loop_
_entity_poly.entity_id
_entity_poly.type
_entity_poly.pdbx_seq_one_letter_code
_entity_poly.pdbx_strand_id
1 'polypeptide(L)'
;MAGEIRAYQQPNLSLSATDRVLAHYNELTGPPPAGESVCFDALPLQHTTFVSASAESQSTSWFFTAAPELCNKGGNLHGGCAATLLDSLTSTALLTIAKPGFLDGGHVSRTLSCTYLRPVPMGTECVVECRVVAAGKRTANLSGEIRTKDGKVCVTCVHDKAVFERAKL
;
A
#
# COMPACT_ATOMS: atom_id res chain seq x y z
N MET A 1 -17.37 2.18 25.45
CA MET A 1 -17.95 2.86 24.27
C MET A 1 -17.21 2.31 23.08
N ALA A 2 -17.88 1.63 22.14
CA ALA A 2 -17.28 1.20 20.90
C ALA A 2 -16.96 2.48 20.10
N GLY A 3 -15.66 2.75 19.87
CA GLY A 3 -15.27 3.85 18.99
C GLY A 3 -15.91 3.63 17.63
N GLU A 4 -16.47 4.67 17.04
CA GLU A 4 -16.93 4.62 15.66
C GLU A 4 -15.77 4.11 14.80
N ILE A 5 -15.98 2.94 14.18
CA ILE A 5 -15.06 2.45 13.16
C ILE A 5 -15.04 3.55 12.08
N ARG A 6 -13.93 4.24 11.91
CA ARG A 6 -13.77 5.19 10.81
C ARG A 6 -14.24 4.50 9.54
N ALA A 7 -15.23 5.08 8.90
CA ALA A 7 -15.53 4.70 7.52
C ALA A 7 -14.22 4.80 6.75
N TYR A 8 -13.80 3.72 6.12
CA TYR A 8 -12.63 3.68 5.23
C TYR A 8 -12.67 4.94 4.38
N GLN A 9 -11.64 5.79 4.47
CA GLN A 9 -11.73 7.09 3.83
C GLN A 9 -11.89 6.88 2.33
N GLN A 10 -13.01 7.39 1.83
CA GLN A 10 -13.33 7.29 0.43
C GLN A 10 -12.37 8.17 -0.35
N PRO A 11 -11.83 7.72 -1.50
CA PRO A 11 -10.88 8.51 -2.26
C PRO A 11 -11.51 9.84 -2.70
N ASN A 12 -10.76 10.94 -2.56
CA ASN A 12 -11.17 12.22 -3.10
C ASN A 12 -11.04 12.23 -4.63
N LEU A 13 -12.15 11.99 -5.31
CA LEU A 13 -12.17 11.85 -6.77
C LEU A 13 -11.98 13.16 -7.54
N SER A 14 -11.97 14.32 -6.86
CA SER A 14 -11.64 15.61 -7.50
C SER A 14 -10.12 15.77 -7.72
N LEU A 15 -9.31 14.97 -7.03
CA LEU A 15 -7.86 15.00 -7.13
C LEU A 15 -7.37 14.21 -8.35
N SER A 16 -6.20 14.57 -8.88
CA SER A 16 -5.47 13.73 -9.83
C SER A 16 -5.14 12.37 -9.23
N ALA A 17 -4.80 11.37 -10.05
CA ALA A 17 -4.37 10.05 -9.57
C ALA A 17 -3.19 10.16 -8.59
N THR A 18 -2.19 10.97 -8.93
CA THR A 18 -1.01 11.22 -8.10
C THR A 18 -1.38 11.88 -6.77
N ASP A 19 -2.14 12.97 -6.80
CA ASP A 19 -2.51 13.69 -5.58
C ASP A 19 -3.39 12.85 -4.65
N ARG A 20 -4.21 11.97 -5.22
CA ARG A 20 -5.06 11.04 -4.48
C ARG A 20 -4.24 9.98 -3.74
N VAL A 21 -3.23 9.43 -4.39
CA VAL A 21 -2.28 8.50 -3.77
C VAL A 21 -1.50 9.19 -2.66
N LEU A 22 -0.98 10.40 -2.91
CA LEU A 22 -0.24 11.19 -1.92
C LEU A 22 -1.12 11.59 -0.72
N ALA A 23 -2.36 12.01 -0.95
CA ALA A 23 -3.28 12.36 0.13
C ALA A 23 -3.52 11.17 1.06
N HIS A 24 -3.78 9.98 0.49
CA HIS A 24 -3.96 8.76 1.27
C HIS A 24 -2.68 8.35 2.02
N TYR A 25 -1.54 8.40 1.37
CA TYR A 25 -0.24 8.08 2.00
C TYR A 25 0.05 9.02 3.18
N ASN A 26 -0.17 10.33 3.02
CA ASN A 26 0.04 11.31 4.07
C ASN A 26 -0.87 11.10 5.28
N GLU A 27 -2.08 10.59 5.08
CA GLU A 27 -2.97 10.21 6.18
C GLU A 27 -2.44 9.02 6.98
N LEU A 28 -1.87 8.02 6.29
CA LEU A 28 -1.33 6.83 6.94
C LEU A 28 -0.01 7.12 7.68
N THR A 29 0.81 8.01 7.18
CA THR A 29 2.15 8.31 7.72
C THR A 29 2.20 9.54 8.60
N GLY A 30 1.17 10.39 8.54
CA GLY A 30 1.06 11.61 9.32
C GLY A 30 0.75 11.34 10.81
N PRO A 31 0.82 12.39 11.65
CA PRO A 31 0.43 12.27 13.04
C PRO A 31 -1.05 11.92 13.14
N PRO A 32 -1.43 10.98 14.03
CA PRO A 32 -2.83 10.64 14.22
C PRO A 32 -3.59 11.86 14.78
N PRO A 33 -4.88 12.00 14.47
CA PRO A 33 -5.72 13.00 15.12
C PRO A 33 -5.72 12.84 16.64
N ALA A 34 -6.04 13.94 17.35
CA ALA A 34 -6.06 13.93 18.79
C ALA A 34 -6.98 12.84 19.36
N GLY A 35 -6.44 11.98 20.22
CA GLY A 35 -7.16 10.85 20.82
C GLY A 35 -7.17 9.56 20.00
N GLU A 36 -6.51 9.51 18.84
CA GLU A 36 -6.37 8.31 18.03
C GLU A 36 -4.96 7.71 18.13
N SER A 37 -4.89 6.39 17.90
CA SER A 37 -3.63 5.67 17.84
C SER A 37 -3.02 5.72 16.45
N VAL A 38 -1.69 5.60 16.38
CA VAL A 38 -0.95 5.40 15.12
C VAL A 38 -1.43 4.10 14.45
N CYS A 39 -1.61 4.13 13.13
CA CYS A 39 -1.94 2.93 12.36
C CYS A 39 -0.82 1.88 12.45
N PHE A 40 -1.19 0.62 12.38
CA PHE A 40 -0.26 -0.52 12.46
C PHE A 40 0.84 -0.45 11.39
N ASP A 41 0.49 -0.03 10.20
CA ASP A 41 1.37 0.04 9.02
C ASP A 41 2.16 1.36 8.90
N ALA A 42 1.93 2.32 9.80
CA ALA A 42 2.61 3.61 9.76
C ALA A 42 4.14 3.48 9.84
N LEU A 43 4.65 2.61 10.72
CA LEU A 43 6.09 2.45 10.91
C LEU A 43 6.81 2.02 9.62
N PRO A 44 6.46 0.93 8.93
CA PRO A 44 7.12 0.61 7.66
C PRO A 44 6.89 1.66 6.58
N LEU A 45 5.73 2.31 6.53
CA LEU A 45 5.44 3.35 5.54
C LEU A 45 6.28 4.61 5.74
N GLN A 46 6.64 4.99 6.97
CA GLN A 46 7.53 6.12 7.24
C GLN A 46 8.93 5.96 6.63
N HIS A 47 9.35 4.74 6.28
CA HIS A 47 10.60 4.45 5.59
C HIS A 47 10.44 4.35 4.06
N THR A 48 9.32 4.81 3.54
CA THR A 48 9.07 4.91 2.09
C THR A 48 9.08 6.36 1.63
N THR A 49 9.36 6.54 0.35
CA THR A 49 9.25 7.83 -0.33
C THR A 49 8.52 7.62 -1.65
N PHE A 50 7.48 8.41 -1.88
CA PHE A 50 6.72 8.36 -3.13
C PHE A 50 7.61 8.70 -4.34
N VAL A 51 7.50 7.90 -5.41
CA VAL A 51 8.19 8.12 -6.66
C VAL A 51 7.20 8.51 -7.76
N SER A 52 6.19 7.68 -8.00
CA SER A 52 5.21 7.93 -9.06
C SER A 52 3.88 7.20 -8.84
N ALA A 53 2.83 7.73 -9.46
CA ALA A 53 1.56 7.06 -9.64
C ALA A 53 1.04 7.33 -11.05
N SER A 54 0.53 6.32 -11.73
CA SER A 54 0.04 6.40 -13.10
C SER A 54 -1.31 5.72 -13.26
N ALA A 55 -2.29 6.45 -13.76
CA ALA A 55 -3.59 5.90 -14.14
C ALA A 55 -3.49 5.05 -15.42
N GLU A 56 -2.57 5.38 -16.31
CA GLU A 56 -2.35 4.66 -17.57
C GLU A 56 -1.80 3.26 -17.33
N SER A 57 -0.69 3.15 -16.58
CA SER A 57 -0.10 1.87 -16.18
C SER A 57 -0.76 1.25 -14.95
N GLN A 58 -1.70 1.94 -14.32
CA GLN A 58 -2.45 1.50 -13.14
C GLN A 58 -1.51 1.06 -11.99
N SER A 59 -0.48 1.86 -11.74
CA SER A 59 0.61 1.50 -10.86
C SER A 59 1.08 2.63 -9.97
N THR A 60 1.78 2.26 -8.89
CA THR A 60 2.52 3.16 -8.01
C THR A 60 3.94 2.64 -7.80
N SER A 61 4.90 3.55 -7.60
CA SER A 61 6.29 3.23 -7.32
C SER A 61 6.78 4.04 -6.12
N TRP A 62 7.60 3.40 -5.29
CA TRP A 62 8.10 3.94 -4.03
C TRP A 62 9.55 3.56 -3.82
N PHE A 63 10.35 4.45 -3.24
CA PHE A 63 11.60 4.06 -2.61
C PHE A 63 11.32 3.57 -1.20
N PHE A 64 12.10 2.61 -0.74
CA PHE A 64 12.01 2.02 0.59
C PHE A 64 13.40 1.70 1.13
N THR A 65 13.65 1.98 2.41
CA THR A 65 14.88 1.60 3.09
C THR A 65 14.59 0.59 4.20
N ALA A 66 15.29 -0.54 4.19
CA ALA A 66 15.19 -1.55 5.25
C ALA A 66 15.86 -1.05 6.53
N ALA A 67 15.19 -0.17 7.28
CA ALA A 67 15.69 0.40 8.52
C ALA A 67 15.86 -0.67 9.62
N PRO A 68 16.75 -0.44 10.61
CA PRO A 68 17.05 -1.42 11.67
C PRO A 68 15.82 -1.95 12.39
N GLU A 69 14.86 -1.09 12.73
CA GLU A 69 13.63 -1.41 13.45
C GLU A 69 12.64 -2.25 12.64
N LEU A 70 12.83 -2.33 11.32
CA LEU A 70 12.04 -3.15 10.41
C LEU A 70 12.64 -4.54 10.18
N CYS A 71 13.82 -4.80 10.76
CA CYS A 71 14.60 -5.99 10.51
C CYS A 71 14.41 -7.07 11.60
N ASN A 72 14.59 -8.31 11.21
CA ASN A 72 14.64 -9.45 12.13
C ASN A 72 16.02 -9.56 12.81
N LYS A 73 16.13 -10.50 13.77
CA LYS A 73 17.39 -10.75 14.49
C LYS A 73 18.57 -11.18 13.59
N GLY A 74 18.29 -11.66 12.38
CA GLY A 74 19.30 -12.01 11.38
C GLY A 74 19.77 -10.83 10.54
N GLY A 75 19.34 -9.59 10.86
CA GLY A 75 19.76 -8.37 10.15
C GLY A 75 19.14 -8.20 8.77
N ASN A 76 18.01 -8.84 8.50
CA ASN A 76 17.28 -8.70 7.24
C ASN A 76 15.86 -8.16 7.49
N LEU A 77 15.27 -7.50 6.51
CA LEU A 77 13.88 -7.05 6.55
C LEU A 77 12.98 -8.19 7.05
N HIS A 78 12.20 -7.91 8.09
CA HIS A 78 11.29 -8.89 8.67
C HIS A 78 10.19 -9.25 7.65
N GLY A 79 9.93 -10.53 7.45
CA GLY A 79 8.93 -10.99 6.47
C GLY A 79 7.53 -10.40 6.71
N GLY A 80 7.10 -10.32 7.98
CA GLY A 80 5.84 -9.65 8.33
C GLY A 80 5.84 -8.16 7.98
N CYS A 81 6.98 -7.47 8.15
CA CYS A 81 7.11 -6.07 7.74
C CYS A 81 7.01 -5.92 6.22
N ALA A 82 7.67 -6.79 5.44
CA ALA A 82 7.56 -6.80 3.98
C ALA A 82 6.11 -7.06 3.53
N ALA A 83 5.40 -7.97 4.20
CA ALA A 83 3.99 -8.23 3.91
C ALA A 83 3.10 -7.02 4.22
N THR A 84 3.29 -6.37 5.39
CA THR A 84 2.57 -5.14 5.76
C THR A 84 2.81 -4.03 4.74
N LEU A 85 4.07 -3.82 4.35
CA LEU A 85 4.43 -2.83 3.35
C LEU A 85 3.74 -3.09 2.01
N LEU A 86 3.72 -4.34 1.55
CA LEU A 86 3.06 -4.72 0.30
C LEU A 86 1.53 -4.66 0.39
N ASP A 87 0.92 -4.99 1.55
CA ASP A 87 -0.52 -4.83 1.77
C ASP A 87 -0.95 -3.37 1.57
N SER A 88 -0.24 -2.46 2.25
CA SER A 88 -0.56 -1.03 2.20
C SER A 88 -0.26 -0.42 0.84
N LEU A 89 0.94 -0.63 0.28
CA LEU A 89 1.35 0.03 -0.96
C LEU A 89 0.63 -0.52 -2.21
N THR A 90 0.34 -1.82 -2.31
CA THR A 90 -0.48 -2.33 -3.43
C THR A 90 -1.88 -1.73 -3.40
N SER A 91 -2.42 -1.47 -2.21
CA SER A 91 -3.73 -0.83 -2.05
C SER A 91 -3.78 0.56 -2.67
N THR A 92 -2.67 1.30 -2.64
CA THR A 92 -2.58 2.64 -3.26
C THR A 92 -2.72 2.60 -4.78
N ALA A 93 -2.37 1.48 -5.43
CA ALA A 93 -2.52 1.36 -6.89
C ALA A 93 -3.99 1.44 -7.33
N LEU A 94 -4.95 1.00 -6.51
CA LEU A 94 -6.38 1.15 -6.82
C LEU A 94 -6.83 2.61 -6.90
N LEU A 95 -6.19 3.48 -6.12
CA LEU A 95 -6.48 4.91 -6.12
C LEU A 95 -6.16 5.57 -7.46
N THR A 96 -5.27 4.99 -8.26
CA THR A 96 -4.91 5.55 -9.57
C THR A 96 -6.06 5.46 -10.57
N ILE A 97 -6.95 4.47 -10.44
CA ILE A 97 -8.05 4.19 -11.36
C ILE A 97 -9.44 4.40 -10.75
N ALA A 98 -9.52 4.84 -9.49
CA ALA A 98 -10.79 5.12 -8.83
C ALA A 98 -11.52 6.29 -9.52
N LYS A 99 -12.83 6.13 -9.76
CA LYS A 99 -13.72 7.12 -10.39
C LYS A 99 -15.14 6.95 -9.86
N PRO A 100 -16.05 7.93 -10.06
CA PRO A 100 -17.42 7.81 -9.61
C PRO A 100 -18.08 6.51 -10.08
N GLY A 101 -18.64 5.75 -9.14
CA GLY A 101 -19.27 4.43 -9.39
C GLY A 101 -18.28 3.27 -9.62
N PHE A 102 -16.97 3.51 -9.43
CA PHE A 102 -15.96 2.47 -9.57
C PHE A 102 -14.78 2.70 -8.60
N LEU A 103 -14.58 1.79 -7.66
CA LEU A 103 -13.54 1.86 -6.62
C LEU A 103 -13.63 3.10 -5.72
N ASP A 104 -14.82 3.67 -5.57
CA ASP A 104 -15.07 4.89 -4.79
C ASP A 104 -15.67 4.63 -3.40
N GLY A 105 -16.04 3.39 -3.09
CA GLY A 105 -16.59 2.98 -1.81
C GLY A 105 -15.58 2.41 -0.80
N GLY A 106 -14.33 2.23 -1.23
CA GLY A 106 -13.29 1.60 -0.42
C GLY A 106 -13.08 0.11 -0.75
N HIS A 107 -12.11 -0.48 -0.09
CA HIS A 107 -11.75 -1.89 -0.30
C HIS A 107 -11.08 -2.47 0.96
N VAL A 108 -11.11 -3.79 1.13
CA VAL A 108 -10.39 -4.52 2.18
C VAL A 108 -9.65 -5.71 1.58
N SER A 109 -8.58 -6.13 2.24
CA SER A 109 -7.80 -7.31 1.85
C SER A 109 -8.63 -8.58 2.04
N ARG A 110 -8.61 -9.47 1.04
CA ARG A 110 -9.19 -10.81 1.11
C ARG A 110 -8.09 -11.85 1.29
N THR A 111 -7.07 -11.78 0.43
CA THR A 111 -5.90 -12.63 0.51
C THR A 111 -4.67 -11.83 0.12
N LEU A 112 -3.58 -12.04 0.84
CA LEU A 112 -2.26 -11.52 0.51
C LEU A 112 -1.30 -12.70 0.55
N SER A 113 -0.73 -13.06 -0.60
CA SER A 113 0.25 -14.12 -0.74
C SER A 113 1.60 -13.53 -1.09
N CYS A 114 2.56 -13.62 -0.16
CA CYS A 114 3.91 -13.12 -0.36
C CYS A 114 4.88 -14.29 -0.62
N THR A 115 5.77 -14.11 -1.59
CA THR A 115 6.88 -15.02 -1.85
C THR A 115 8.20 -14.31 -1.59
N TYR A 116 8.98 -14.84 -0.67
CA TYR A 116 10.28 -14.30 -0.26
C TYR A 116 11.37 -15.01 -1.03
N LEU A 117 11.95 -14.33 -2.03
CA LEU A 117 12.90 -14.89 -2.98
C LEU A 117 14.35 -14.68 -2.53
N ARG A 118 14.63 -13.54 -1.90
CA ARG A 118 15.97 -13.14 -1.46
C ARG A 118 15.88 -12.32 -0.17
N PRO A 119 16.90 -12.41 0.72
CA PRO A 119 16.98 -11.51 1.86
C PRO A 119 17.16 -10.07 1.40
N VAL A 120 16.64 -9.14 2.21
CA VAL A 120 16.88 -7.69 2.10
C VAL A 120 17.66 -7.28 3.35
N PRO A 121 19.00 -7.18 3.29
CA PRO A 121 19.82 -6.80 4.43
C PRO A 121 19.45 -5.42 4.95
N MET A 122 19.66 -5.21 6.27
CA MET A 122 19.51 -3.92 6.92
C MET A 122 20.27 -2.83 6.15
N GLY A 123 19.66 -1.65 6.00
CA GLY A 123 20.22 -0.52 5.26
C GLY A 123 20.07 -0.60 3.74
N THR A 124 19.54 -1.73 3.20
CA THR A 124 19.33 -1.84 1.76
C THR A 124 18.26 -0.87 1.28
N GLU A 125 18.59 -0.11 0.25
CA GLU A 125 17.64 0.70 -0.49
C GLU A 125 16.95 -0.12 -1.58
N CYS A 126 15.63 -0.07 -1.60
CA CYS A 126 14.77 -0.83 -2.48
C CYS A 126 13.84 0.08 -3.28
N VAL A 127 13.32 -0.47 -4.37
CA VAL A 127 12.15 0.04 -5.07
C VAL A 127 10.99 -0.92 -4.80
N VAL A 128 9.83 -0.37 -4.45
CA VAL A 128 8.58 -1.12 -4.33
C VAL A 128 7.67 -0.71 -5.47
N GLU A 129 7.32 -1.66 -6.32
CA GLU A 129 6.41 -1.44 -7.44
C GLU A 129 5.11 -2.19 -7.22
N CYS A 130 4.00 -1.50 -7.38
CA CYS A 130 2.67 -2.02 -7.18
C CYS A 130 1.79 -1.69 -8.37
N ARG A 131 0.94 -2.65 -8.78
CA ARG A 131 0.02 -2.41 -9.89
C ARG A 131 -1.28 -3.19 -9.76
N VAL A 132 -2.29 -2.68 -10.42
CA VAL A 132 -3.55 -3.39 -10.62
C VAL A 132 -3.38 -4.38 -11.76
N VAL A 133 -3.64 -5.65 -11.49
CA VAL A 133 -3.66 -6.74 -12.50
C VAL A 133 -5.04 -6.82 -13.13
N ALA A 134 -6.08 -6.76 -12.29
CA ALA A 134 -7.48 -6.72 -12.72
C ALA A 134 -8.33 -6.04 -11.64
N ALA A 135 -9.34 -5.30 -12.05
CA ALA A 135 -10.30 -4.70 -11.13
C ALA A 135 -11.72 -4.74 -11.70
N GLY A 136 -12.65 -5.09 -10.82
CA GLY A 136 -14.09 -5.13 -11.08
C GLY A 136 -14.88 -4.43 -9.99
N LYS A 137 -16.21 -4.50 -10.05
CA LYS A 137 -17.09 -3.86 -9.07
C LYS A 137 -17.01 -4.45 -7.66
N ARG A 138 -16.63 -5.73 -7.52
CA ARG A 138 -16.64 -6.44 -6.23
C ARG A 138 -15.27 -6.90 -5.78
N THR A 139 -14.35 -7.08 -6.70
CA THR A 139 -13.02 -7.62 -6.43
C THR A 139 -11.97 -6.91 -7.26
N ALA A 140 -10.75 -6.84 -6.72
CA ALA A 140 -9.57 -6.41 -7.45
C ALA A 140 -8.42 -7.38 -7.15
N ASN A 141 -7.58 -7.64 -8.14
CA ASN A 141 -6.35 -8.39 -8.03
C ASN A 141 -5.18 -7.47 -8.30
N LEU A 142 -4.22 -7.46 -7.39
CA LEU A 142 -3.06 -6.58 -7.39
C LEU A 142 -1.80 -7.42 -7.35
N SER A 143 -0.71 -6.87 -7.85
CA SER A 143 0.62 -7.41 -7.66
C SER A 143 1.55 -6.34 -7.10
N GLY A 144 2.51 -6.79 -6.30
CA GLY A 144 3.56 -5.94 -5.76
C GLY A 144 4.89 -6.67 -5.70
N GLU A 145 5.97 -5.93 -5.79
CA GLU A 145 7.30 -6.47 -5.62
C GLU A 145 8.22 -5.48 -4.92
N ILE A 146 9.13 -6.03 -4.11
CA ILE A 146 10.25 -5.30 -3.51
C ILE A 146 11.52 -5.77 -4.24
N ARG A 147 12.23 -4.83 -4.85
CA ARG A 147 13.51 -5.09 -5.52
C ARG A 147 14.59 -4.16 -5.02
N THR A 148 15.82 -4.61 -5.01
CA THR A 148 16.98 -3.76 -4.73
C THR A 148 17.19 -2.76 -5.87
N LYS A 149 17.94 -1.68 -5.64
CA LYS A 149 18.24 -0.67 -6.68
C LYS A 149 18.98 -1.24 -7.89
N ASP A 150 19.73 -2.35 -7.74
CA ASP A 150 20.36 -3.07 -8.84
C ASP A 150 19.40 -4.04 -9.58
N GLY A 151 18.12 -3.99 -9.26
CA GLY A 151 17.04 -4.68 -9.98
C GLY A 151 16.76 -6.11 -9.54
N LYS A 152 17.39 -6.63 -8.46
CA LYS A 152 17.12 -7.98 -7.95
C LYS A 152 15.80 -8.01 -7.19
N VAL A 153 14.84 -8.79 -7.66
CA VAL A 153 13.57 -9.00 -6.98
C VAL A 153 13.79 -9.82 -5.70
N CYS A 154 13.39 -9.26 -4.58
CA CYS A 154 13.55 -9.88 -3.26
C CYS A 154 12.25 -10.47 -2.72
N VAL A 155 11.14 -9.76 -2.87
CA VAL A 155 9.81 -10.20 -2.44
C VAL A 155 8.81 -9.90 -3.54
N THR A 156 7.88 -10.80 -3.77
CA THR A 156 6.70 -10.56 -4.64
C THR A 156 5.43 -10.85 -3.88
N CYS A 157 4.32 -10.21 -4.27
CA CYS A 157 3.01 -10.58 -3.77
C CYS A 157 1.94 -10.60 -4.83
N VAL A 158 0.91 -11.41 -4.56
CA VAL A 158 -0.42 -11.31 -5.17
C VAL A 158 -1.40 -10.93 -4.07
N HIS A 159 -2.21 -9.92 -4.32
CA HIS A 159 -3.10 -9.34 -3.33
C HIS A 159 -4.51 -9.20 -3.89
N ASP A 160 -5.46 -9.95 -3.33
CA ASP A 160 -6.88 -9.84 -3.69
C ASP A 160 -7.62 -8.96 -2.68
N LYS A 161 -8.43 -8.06 -3.20
CA LYS A 161 -9.28 -7.15 -2.43
C LYS A 161 -10.76 -7.43 -2.67
N ALA A 162 -11.58 -7.27 -1.62
CA ALA A 162 -13.00 -7.02 -1.77
C ALA A 162 -13.20 -5.52 -1.95
N VAL A 163 -14.02 -5.14 -2.92
CA VAL A 163 -14.35 -3.75 -3.23
C VAL A 163 -15.79 -3.48 -2.80
N PHE A 164 -16.02 -2.32 -2.20
CA PHE A 164 -17.34 -1.86 -1.77
C PHE A 164 -17.86 -0.76 -2.69
N GLU A 165 -19.16 -0.78 -2.94
CA GLU A 165 -19.83 0.34 -3.57
C GLU A 165 -20.01 1.48 -2.55
N ARG A 166 -19.90 2.72 -3.00
CA ARG A 166 -20.22 3.87 -2.17
C ARG A 166 -21.67 3.82 -1.75
N ALA A 167 -21.94 3.89 -0.45
CA ALA A 167 -23.31 3.99 0.05
C ALA A 167 -23.99 5.21 -0.62
N LYS A 168 -25.13 4.97 -1.25
CA LYS A 168 -25.99 6.07 -1.74
C LYS A 168 -26.63 6.68 -0.50
N LEU A 169 -26.18 7.88 -0.13
CA LEU A 169 -26.86 8.73 0.85
C LEU A 169 -28.12 9.30 0.23
#